data_86390f02380b8546b37628847c704a82
#
_entry.id   86390f02380b8546b37628847c704a82
#
_cell.length_a   1.000
_cell.length_b   1.000
_cell.length_c   1.000
_cell.angle_alpha   90.00
_cell.angle_beta   90.00
_cell.angle_gamma   90.00
#
_symmetry.space_group_name_H-M   'P 1'
#
loop_
_entity.id
_entity.type
_entity.pdbx_description
1 polymer ?
#
loop_
_entity_poly.entity_id
_entity_poly.type
_entity_poly.pdbx_seq_one_letter_code
_entity_poly.pdbx_strand_id
1 'polypeptide(L)'
;MESSSPLPAEDNSATGIGSRTSRLGYASSDDGLHFKRMSVPVFYPADDSQKELENPGGCEDPRVAVTEDGLYVMHYTQWNRKQARLAVATSRDLQTWEKQWTGLSTKAYKRKIQ
;
A
#
# COMPACT_ATOMS: atom_id res chain seq x y z
N MET A 1 18.19 16.71 5.62
CA MET A 1 16.94 16.45 4.88
C MET A 1 16.48 15.03 5.15
N GLU A 2 15.28 14.88 5.59
CA GLU A 2 14.73 13.56 5.92
C GLU A 2 14.22 12.84 4.66
N SER A 3 14.55 11.57 4.54
CA SER A 3 14.06 10.72 3.45
C SER A 3 13.05 9.71 4.00
N SER A 4 11.90 9.58 3.34
CA SER A 4 10.82 8.72 3.79
C SER A 4 10.21 7.95 2.63
N SER A 5 9.86 6.68 2.86
CA SER A 5 9.14 5.89 1.87
C SER A 5 8.39 4.72 2.52
N PRO A 6 7.26 4.28 1.93
CA PRO A 6 6.62 3.04 2.36
C PRO A 6 7.49 1.83 2.01
N LEU A 7 7.49 0.83 2.85
CA LEU A 7 8.21 -0.43 2.65
C LEU A 7 7.22 -1.60 2.65
N PRO A 8 7.37 -2.56 1.75
CA PRO A 8 6.55 -3.77 1.83
C PRO A 8 6.85 -4.57 3.08
N ALA A 9 5.82 -5.13 3.67
CA ALA A 9 5.91 -6.01 4.83
C ALA A 9 4.87 -7.11 4.71
N GLU A 10 5.15 -8.26 5.29
CA GLU A 10 4.25 -9.39 5.27
C GLU A 10 4.02 -9.94 6.67
N ASP A 11 2.86 -10.52 6.90
CA ASP A 11 2.57 -11.24 8.12
C ASP A 11 1.89 -12.57 7.80
N ASN A 12 1.69 -13.38 8.84
CA ASN A 12 1.08 -14.70 8.74
C ASN A 12 -0.35 -14.70 9.27
N SER A 13 -1.07 -13.59 9.16
CA SER A 13 -2.43 -13.48 9.66
C SER A 13 -3.43 -14.37 8.93
N ALA A 14 -3.12 -14.78 7.69
CA ALA A 14 -3.89 -15.76 6.96
C ALA A 14 -3.32 -17.18 7.20
N THR A 15 -4.13 -18.20 7.00
CA THR A 15 -3.74 -19.60 7.20
C THR A 15 -3.46 -20.29 5.87
N GLY A 16 -2.56 -21.28 5.87
CA GLY A 16 -2.22 -22.08 4.70
C GLY A 16 -0.85 -21.75 4.10
N ILE A 17 -0.36 -22.59 3.21
CA ILE A 17 0.94 -22.41 2.56
C ILE A 17 0.88 -21.23 1.60
N GLY A 18 1.84 -20.30 1.73
CA GLY A 18 1.90 -19.10 0.91
C GLY A 18 0.84 -18.05 1.26
N SER A 19 0.19 -18.18 2.42
CA SER A 19 -0.92 -17.34 2.82
C SER A 19 -0.49 -16.14 3.64
N ARG A 20 0.52 -15.41 3.17
CA ARG A 20 0.95 -14.18 3.82
C ARG A 20 0.12 -13.00 3.34
N THR A 21 -0.11 -12.06 4.24
CA THR A 21 -0.82 -10.82 3.93
C THR A 21 0.19 -9.68 3.85
N SER A 22 0.26 -9.05 2.70
CA SER A 22 1.22 -7.96 2.47
C SER A 22 0.72 -6.66 3.08
N ARG A 23 1.61 -5.96 3.76
CA ARG A 23 1.36 -4.68 4.42
C ARG A 23 2.48 -3.71 4.08
N LEU A 24 2.25 -2.43 4.26
CA LEU A 24 3.26 -1.42 3.99
C LEU A 24 3.76 -0.83 5.30
N GLY A 25 5.06 -0.84 5.49
CA GLY A 25 5.73 -0.21 6.62
C GLY A 25 6.24 1.18 6.26
N TYR A 26 6.74 1.87 7.26
CA TYR A 26 7.32 3.19 7.10
C TYR A 26 8.68 3.25 7.77
N ALA A 27 9.65 3.81 7.06
CA ALA A 27 10.97 4.07 7.59
C ALA A 27 11.44 5.45 7.15
N SER A 28 12.20 6.13 7.99
CA SER A 28 12.74 7.45 7.69
C SER A 28 14.22 7.53 8.04
N SER A 29 14.93 8.44 7.38
CA SER A 29 16.35 8.63 7.59
C SER A 29 16.75 10.07 7.39
N ASP A 30 17.71 10.54 8.20
CA ASP A 30 18.31 11.88 8.04
C ASP A 30 19.51 11.86 7.09
N ASP A 31 20.16 10.72 6.92
CA ASP A 31 21.41 10.60 6.15
C ASP A 31 21.31 9.66 4.94
N GLY A 32 20.18 9.00 4.74
CA GLY A 32 19.99 8.04 3.66
C GLY A 32 20.66 6.69 3.87
N LEU A 33 21.34 6.48 4.99
CA LEU A 33 22.06 5.24 5.33
C LEU A 33 21.48 4.53 6.54
N HIS A 34 21.07 5.29 7.56
CA HIS A 34 20.52 4.75 8.80
C HIS A 34 19.05 5.08 8.87
N PHE A 35 18.19 4.07 8.89
CA PHE A 35 16.75 4.25 8.85
C PHE A 35 16.10 3.89 10.17
N LYS A 36 15.15 4.74 10.58
CA LYS A 36 14.26 4.46 11.71
C LYS A 36 12.97 3.89 11.16
N ARG A 37 12.61 2.71 11.60
CA ARG A 37 11.45 1.97 11.14
C ARG A 37 10.35 2.05 12.19
N MET A 38 9.12 2.31 11.76
CA MET A 38 7.97 2.19 12.64
C MET A 38 7.74 0.72 12.99
N SER A 39 7.38 0.46 14.24
CA SER A 39 7.17 -0.90 14.73
C SER A 39 5.88 -1.54 14.20
N VAL A 40 4.98 -0.74 13.66
CA VAL A 40 3.71 -1.23 13.12
C VAL A 40 3.56 -0.79 11.67
N PRO A 41 2.84 -1.55 10.83
CA PRO A 41 2.53 -1.13 9.47
C PRO A 41 1.72 0.16 9.45
N VAL A 42 1.94 1.00 8.44
CA VAL A 42 1.18 2.24 8.26
C VAL A 42 0.02 2.07 7.27
N PHE A 43 0.04 0.99 6.49
CA PHE A 43 -1.00 0.75 5.50
C PHE A 43 -1.19 -0.77 5.35
N TYR A 44 -2.42 -1.21 5.49
CA TYR A 44 -2.73 -2.65 5.54
C TYR A 44 -4.21 -2.89 5.23
N PRO A 45 -4.59 -4.13 4.91
CA PRO A 45 -5.99 -4.50 4.85
C PRO A 45 -6.63 -4.31 6.21
N ALA A 46 -7.62 -3.43 6.28
CA ALA A 46 -8.30 -3.09 7.52
C ALA A 46 -9.78 -3.42 7.41
N ASP A 47 -10.50 -3.27 8.52
CA ASP A 47 -11.95 -3.45 8.53
C ASP A 47 -12.64 -2.18 7.98
N ASP A 48 -12.51 -1.99 6.68
CA ASP A 48 -13.03 -0.83 5.96
C ASP A 48 -13.77 -1.27 4.68
N SER A 49 -14.17 -0.32 3.86
CA SER A 49 -14.90 -0.61 2.62
C SER A 49 -14.09 -1.41 1.59
N GLN A 50 -12.77 -1.50 1.75
CA GLN A 50 -11.87 -2.20 0.84
C GLN A 50 -11.48 -3.59 1.34
N LYS A 51 -11.99 -4.01 2.49
CA LYS A 51 -11.60 -5.24 3.18
C LYS A 51 -11.61 -6.48 2.28
N GLU A 52 -12.68 -6.67 1.54
CA GLU A 52 -12.84 -7.87 0.70
C GLU A 52 -11.93 -7.87 -0.52
N LEU A 53 -11.48 -6.70 -0.94
CA LEU A 53 -10.58 -6.55 -2.07
C LEU A 53 -9.12 -6.73 -1.69
N GLU A 54 -8.79 -6.59 -0.40
CA GLU A 54 -7.42 -6.60 0.10
C GLU A 54 -7.08 -7.84 0.94
N ASN A 55 -8.06 -8.63 1.32
CA ASN A 55 -7.84 -9.82 2.13
C ASN A 55 -8.07 -11.10 1.32
N PRO A 56 -7.26 -12.14 1.53
CA PRO A 56 -6.12 -12.21 2.44
C PRO A 56 -4.78 -11.84 1.79
N GLY A 57 -4.75 -11.39 0.55
CA GLY A 57 -3.49 -11.13 -0.18
C GLY A 57 -2.75 -9.90 0.31
N GLY A 58 -3.45 -8.79 0.54
CA GLY A 58 -2.86 -7.60 1.11
C GLY A 58 -2.79 -6.39 0.19
N CYS A 59 -1.99 -5.42 0.60
CA CYS A 59 -1.68 -4.20 -0.14
C CYS A 59 -0.25 -4.29 -0.62
N GLU A 60 -0.03 -4.19 -1.93
CA GLU A 60 1.27 -4.46 -2.55
C GLU A 60 1.67 -3.39 -3.56
N ASP A 61 2.94 -3.40 -3.95
CA ASP A 61 3.51 -2.61 -5.05
C ASP A 61 3.19 -1.11 -4.97
N PRO A 62 3.54 -0.45 -3.86
CA PRO A 62 3.24 0.98 -3.72
C PRO A 62 4.06 1.85 -4.67
N ARG A 63 3.41 2.88 -5.21
CA ARG A 63 4.04 3.95 -5.97
C ARG A 63 3.52 5.26 -5.44
N VAL A 64 4.39 6.11 -4.93
CA VAL A 64 4.01 7.36 -4.26
C VAL A 64 4.52 8.56 -5.06
N ALA A 65 3.64 9.52 -5.26
CA ALA A 65 3.98 10.83 -5.81
C ALA A 65 3.48 11.91 -4.87
N VAL A 66 4.05 13.10 -4.95
CA VAL A 66 3.61 14.24 -4.14
C VAL A 66 3.11 15.35 -5.05
N THR A 67 1.97 15.94 -4.69
CA THR A 67 1.42 17.08 -5.41
C THR A 67 2.14 18.38 -4.97
N GLU A 68 1.93 19.45 -5.72
CA GLU A 68 2.54 20.75 -5.41
C GLU A 68 2.17 21.29 -4.02
N ASP A 69 0.96 20.96 -3.55
CA ASP A 69 0.50 21.38 -2.23
C ASP A 69 0.85 20.41 -1.10
N GLY A 70 1.69 19.41 -1.38
CA GLY A 70 2.21 18.52 -0.35
C GLY A 70 1.33 17.31 -0.03
N LEU A 71 0.36 16.97 -0.87
CA LEU A 71 -0.41 15.75 -0.72
C LEU A 71 0.34 14.58 -1.34
N TYR A 72 0.54 13.53 -0.56
CA TYR A 72 1.09 12.27 -1.07
C TYR A 72 -0.03 11.41 -1.63
N VAL A 73 0.16 10.95 -2.86
CA VAL A 73 -0.79 10.09 -3.56
C VAL A 73 -0.10 8.76 -3.83
N MET A 74 -0.66 7.69 -3.31
CA MET A 74 -0.12 6.35 -3.49
C MET A 74 -1.05 5.53 -4.39
N HIS A 75 -0.48 4.98 -5.44
CA HIS A 75 -1.11 3.91 -6.19
C HIS A 75 -0.58 2.59 -5.65
N TYR A 76 -1.45 1.64 -5.40
CA TYR A 76 -1.06 0.35 -4.87
C TYR A 76 -1.95 -0.74 -5.46
N THR A 77 -1.52 -1.99 -5.29
CA THR A 77 -2.29 -3.14 -5.73
C THR A 77 -3.04 -3.73 -4.55
N GLN A 78 -4.36 -3.85 -4.70
CA GLN A 78 -5.21 -4.62 -3.79
C GLN A 78 -5.23 -6.07 -4.28
N TRP A 79 -4.93 -6.99 -3.38
CA TRP A 79 -4.85 -8.41 -3.71
C TRP A 79 -5.69 -9.22 -2.73
N ASN A 80 -6.68 -9.93 -3.24
CA ASN A 80 -7.51 -10.81 -2.41
C ASN A 80 -7.31 -12.29 -2.75
N ARG A 81 -6.20 -12.62 -3.43
CA ARG A 81 -5.83 -13.95 -3.93
C ARG A 81 -6.69 -14.47 -5.07
N LYS A 82 -7.64 -13.67 -5.52
CA LYS A 82 -8.48 -13.97 -6.67
C LYS A 82 -8.30 -12.95 -7.78
N GLN A 83 -8.15 -11.69 -7.41
CA GLN A 83 -8.05 -10.60 -8.36
C GLN A 83 -7.18 -9.48 -7.82
N ALA A 84 -6.30 -8.96 -8.68
CA ALA A 84 -5.52 -7.77 -8.40
C ALA A 84 -6.25 -6.55 -8.96
N ARG A 85 -6.29 -5.47 -8.16
CA ARG A 85 -6.91 -4.21 -8.55
C ARG A 85 -5.98 -3.06 -8.24
N LEU A 86 -6.00 -2.05 -9.09
CA LEU A 86 -5.32 -0.80 -8.83
C LEU A 86 -6.18 0.04 -7.89
N ALA A 87 -5.56 0.61 -6.87
CA ALA A 87 -6.24 1.46 -5.91
C ALA A 87 -5.41 2.69 -5.57
N VAL A 88 -6.05 3.67 -4.93
CA VAL A 88 -5.44 4.94 -4.58
C VAL A 88 -5.69 5.25 -3.12
N ALA A 89 -4.64 5.70 -2.42
CA ALA A 89 -4.72 6.25 -1.08
C ALA A 89 -3.95 7.56 -1.01
N THR A 90 -4.33 8.42 -0.07
CA THR A 90 -3.69 9.72 0.11
C THR A 90 -3.24 9.92 1.53
N SER A 91 -2.21 10.77 1.71
CA SER A 91 -1.65 11.09 3.02
C SER A 91 -0.99 12.45 3.00
N ARG A 92 -0.95 13.11 4.16
CA ARG A 92 -0.20 14.35 4.36
C ARG A 92 1.15 14.12 5.05
N ASP A 93 1.36 12.95 5.65
CA ASP A 93 2.53 12.69 6.49
C ASP A 93 3.24 11.35 6.18
N LEU A 94 2.77 10.59 5.20
CA LEU A 94 3.26 9.24 4.85
C LEU A 94 3.00 8.19 5.94
N GLN A 95 2.39 8.55 7.04
CA GLN A 95 2.13 7.64 8.16
C GLN A 95 0.65 7.32 8.31
N THR A 96 -0.21 8.31 8.10
CA THR A 96 -1.66 8.15 8.15
C THR A 96 -2.21 8.23 6.74
N TRP A 97 -2.81 7.15 6.28
CA TRP A 97 -3.31 7.01 4.91
C TRP A 97 -4.82 6.88 4.87
N GLU A 98 -5.41 7.51 3.89
CA GLU A 98 -6.84 7.45 3.62
C GLU A 98 -7.06 6.80 2.27
N LYS A 99 -7.79 5.68 2.26
CA LYS A 99 -8.11 4.96 1.03
C LYS A 99 -9.19 5.73 0.27
N GLN A 100 -8.92 6.07 -0.99
CA GLN A 100 -9.77 6.95 -1.78
C GLN A 100 -10.57 6.21 -2.82
N TRP A 101 -9.93 5.27 -3.51
CA TRP A 101 -10.55 4.76 -4.72
C TRP A 101 -10.00 3.38 -5.06
N THR A 102 -10.90 2.51 -5.50
CA THR A 102 -10.54 1.22 -6.10
C THR A 102 -10.70 1.34 -7.59
N GLY A 103 -9.62 1.09 -8.30
CA GLY A 103 -9.61 1.17 -9.74
C GLY A 103 -10.08 -0.10 -10.42
N LEU A 104 -9.76 -0.18 -11.68
CA LEU A 104 -10.07 -1.33 -12.51
C LEU A 104 -9.24 -2.53 -12.10
N SER A 105 -9.77 -3.73 -12.34
CA SER A 105 -8.96 -4.94 -12.24
C SER A 105 -7.79 -4.86 -13.21
N THR A 106 -6.71 -5.58 -12.93
CA THR A 106 -5.52 -5.59 -13.78
C THR A 106 -5.87 -5.86 -15.25
N LYS A 107 -6.78 -6.79 -15.47
CA LYS A 107 -7.23 -7.15 -16.82
C LYS A 107 -7.94 -5.98 -17.52
N ALA A 108 -8.85 -5.31 -16.84
CA ALA A 108 -9.56 -4.15 -17.40
C ALA A 108 -8.65 -2.96 -17.61
N TYR A 109 -7.70 -2.73 -16.68
CA TYR A 109 -6.71 -1.67 -16.79
C TYR A 109 -5.85 -1.82 -18.05
N LYS A 110 -5.35 -3.01 -18.31
CA LYS A 110 -4.54 -3.28 -19.51
C LYS A 110 -5.32 -3.02 -20.80
N ARG A 111 -6.60 -3.33 -20.83
CA ARG A 111 -7.44 -3.07 -22.00
C ARG A 111 -7.60 -1.57 -22.27
N LYS A 112 -7.68 -0.75 -21.24
CA LYS A 112 -7.86 0.70 -21.40
C LYS A 112 -6.61 1.41 -21.87
N ILE A 113 -5.45 0.89 -21.59
CA ILE A 113 -4.17 1.49 -22.00
C ILE A 113 -3.85 1.23 -23.47
N GLN A 114 -4.40 0.19 -24.03
CA GLN A 114 -4.17 -0.18 -25.44
C GLN A 114 -4.99 0.69 -26.42
#